data_b8b64acd1f9407cda358e21ccbefcb60
#
_entry.id   b8b64acd1f9407cda358e21ccbefcb60
#
_cell.length_a   1.000
_cell.length_b   1.000
_cell.length_c   1.000
_cell.angle_alpha   90.00
_cell.angle_beta   90.00
_cell.angle_gamma   90.00
#
_symmetry.space_group_name_H-M   'P 1'
#
loop_
_entity.id
_entity.type
_entity.pdbx_description
1 polymer ?
#
loop_
_entity_poly.entity_id
_entity_poly.type
_entity_poly.pdbx_seq_one_letter_code
_entity_poly.pdbx_strand_id
1 'polypeptide(L)'
;GRADSARTSVAGFGRSASSKATWAAKKAEPRGILQKLNFSDSVSQSEREGIEKELSVIPQWQRDKAESIINKVVMTEKDAAGSGYYYPDKTLYLHPERKSGDVIHEYGHALEISLNLRHNSKYISIRKSGIDVEDFSKIVYDDSTYTQAIYLLQNSKFISEYQGRLYESPTDGIFKAGTMQINEDMLKEYFSEGYRAFYQEPSALKEKDPQLYHFIEGLKDDKK
;
A
#
# COMPACT_ATOMS: atom_id res chain seq x y z
N GLY A 1 -33.22 85.58 13.46
CA GLY A 1 -32.53 86.08 14.62
C GLY A 1 -31.56 84.98 15.03
N ARG A 2 -30.31 85.23 14.82
CA ARG A 2 -29.22 85.32 15.81
C ARG A 2 -29.24 84.18 16.86
N ALA A 3 -28.20 83.55 17.24
CA ALA A 3 -26.78 83.75 17.26
C ALA A 3 -26.19 82.59 18.07
N ASP A 4 -25.04 82.21 17.69
CA ASP A 4 -23.77 82.12 18.46
C ASP A 4 -23.57 81.01 19.45
N SER A 5 -22.57 80.31 19.13
CA SER A 5 -21.30 80.10 19.87
C SER A 5 -21.38 79.34 21.19
N ALA A 6 -20.71 78.26 21.25
CA ALA A 6 -19.56 78.13 22.14
C ALA A 6 -18.74 76.85 21.87
N ARG A 7 -17.53 77.07 21.53
CA ARG A 7 -16.42 76.14 21.56
C ARG A 7 -16.15 75.70 23.02
N THR A 8 -15.96 74.46 23.23
CA THR A 8 -15.06 74.07 24.32
C THR A 8 -14.27 72.83 23.89
N SER A 9 -13.04 73.02 23.69
CA SER A 9 -11.98 72.07 23.55
C SER A 9 -11.72 71.39 24.88
N VAL A 10 -11.68 70.08 24.91
CA VAL A 10 -11.04 69.35 25.99
C VAL A 10 -10.16 68.26 25.42
N ALA A 11 -9.00 68.30 25.91
CA ALA A 11 -7.77 67.63 25.57
C ALA A 11 -7.84 66.09 25.54
N GLY A 12 -6.91 65.63 24.76
CA GLY A 12 -6.46 64.29 24.53
C GLY A 12 -6.46 63.32 25.69
N PHE A 13 -6.88 62.15 25.36
CA PHE A 13 -6.46 60.94 26.08
C PHE A 13 -5.79 59.95 25.14
N GLY A 14 -4.68 59.49 25.64
CA GLY A 14 -3.69 58.72 24.92
C GLY A 14 -4.23 57.53 24.16
N ARG A 15 -3.73 57.38 22.98
CA ARG A 15 -3.82 56.15 22.19
C ARG A 15 -3.00 55.09 22.92
N SER A 16 -3.67 54.23 23.64
CA SER A 16 -3.14 52.93 24.05
C SER A 16 -2.80 52.16 22.76
N ALA A 17 -1.53 51.91 22.60
CA ALA A 17 -1.04 51.02 21.57
C ALA A 17 -1.63 49.61 21.80
N SER A 18 -2.70 49.32 21.09
CA SER A 18 -3.19 47.94 20.97
C SER A 18 -2.07 47.13 20.31
N SER A 19 -1.38 46.39 21.17
CA SER A 19 -0.49 45.31 20.71
C SER A 19 -1.30 44.37 19.82
N LYS A 20 -1.11 44.49 18.51
CA LYS A 20 -1.51 43.45 17.56
C LYS A 20 -0.73 42.20 17.96
N ALA A 21 -1.32 41.40 18.80
CA ALA A 21 -0.94 40.01 18.93
C ALA A 21 -1.17 39.38 17.56
N THR A 22 -0.10 39.31 16.79
CA THR A 22 -0.05 38.47 15.58
C THR A 22 -0.19 37.04 16.08
N TRP A 23 -1.42 36.55 16.10
CA TRP A 23 -1.69 35.12 16.05
C TRP A 23 -1.17 34.66 14.70
N ALA A 24 0.13 34.35 14.63
CA ALA A 24 0.61 33.45 13.63
C ALA A 24 -0.17 32.14 13.89
N ALA A 25 -1.23 31.95 13.15
CA ALA A 25 -1.87 30.68 13.06
C ALA A 25 -0.74 29.73 12.68
N LYS A 26 -0.27 28.94 13.67
CA LYS A 26 0.54 27.77 13.40
C LYS A 26 -0.25 27.02 12.35
N LYS A 27 0.18 27.06 11.08
CA LYS A 27 -0.33 26.17 10.04
C LYS A 27 -0.22 24.80 10.68
N ALA A 28 -1.35 24.20 11.00
CA ALA A 28 -1.39 22.80 11.39
C ALA A 28 -0.70 22.08 10.23
N GLU A 29 0.45 21.50 10.50
CA GLU A 29 1.07 20.62 9.51
C GLU A 29 -0.01 19.64 9.10
N PRO A 30 -0.21 19.41 7.80
CA PRO A 30 -1.17 18.41 7.37
C PRO A 30 -0.77 17.12 8.08
N ARG A 31 -1.64 16.64 8.96
CA ARG A 31 -1.41 15.39 9.68
C ARG A 31 -1.26 14.35 8.59
N GLY A 32 -0.05 13.78 8.47
CA GLY A 32 0.27 12.80 7.44
C GLY A 32 -0.73 11.66 7.46
N ILE A 33 -1.04 11.13 6.29
CA ILE A 33 -1.98 10.03 6.11
C ILE A 33 -1.56 8.79 6.92
N LEU A 34 -0.25 8.66 7.20
CA LEU A 34 0.41 7.50 7.79
C LEU A 34 0.82 7.69 9.26
N GLN A 35 -0.03 8.30 10.08
CA GLN A 35 0.27 8.58 11.50
C GLN A 35 0.55 7.34 12.36
N LYS A 36 0.17 6.15 11.88
CA LYS A 36 0.30 4.90 12.61
C LYS A 36 1.57 4.12 12.26
N LEU A 37 2.23 4.44 11.14
CA LEU A 37 3.42 3.73 10.71
C LEU A 37 4.67 4.21 11.45
N ASN A 38 5.44 3.27 11.93
CA ASN A 38 6.76 3.52 12.52
C ASN A 38 7.82 3.46 11.41
N PHE A 39 8.28 4.63 10.97
CA PHE A 39 9.37 4.72 10.01
C PHE A 39 10.72 4.62 10.71
N SER A 40 11.59 3.76 10.19
CA SER A 40 12.98 3.73 10.64
C SER A 40 13.76 4.98 10.18
N ASP A 41 14.92 5.20 10.78
CA ASP A 41 15.81 6.32 10.41
C ASP A 41 16.31 6.22 8.96
N SER A 42 16.23 5.04 8.34
CA SER A 42 16.58 4.85 6.93
C SER A 42 15.56 5.48 5.97
N VAL A 43 14.36 5.87 6.45
CA VAL A 43 13.31 6.47 5.64
C VAL A 43 13.37 7.99 5.78
N SER A 44 13.89 8.66 4.76
CA SER A 44 13.95 10.12 4.72
C SER A 44 12.56 10.76 4.69
N GLN A 45 12.47 12.06 5.00
CA GLN A 45 11.22 12.80 4.92
C GLN A 45 10.64 12.77 3.49
N SER A 46 11.47 12.92 2.47
CA SER A 46 11.06 12.85 1.06
C SER A 46 10.48 11.49 0.69
N GLU A 47 11.06 10.40 1.23
CA GLU A 47 10.53 9.05 1.02
C GLU A 47 9.17 8.87 1.69
N ARG A 48 8.99 9.39 2.91
CA ARG A 48 7.69 9.37 3.61
C ARG A 48 6.62 10.08 2.79
N GLU A 49 6.91 11.27 2.30
CA GLU A 49 5.98 12.03 1.44
C GLU A 49 5.62 11.27 0.15
N GLY A 50 6.61 10.61 -0.46
CA GLY A 50 6.39 9.75 -1.63
C GLY A 50 5.47 8.57 -1.33
N ILE A 51 5.70 7.88 -0.21
CA ILE A 51 4.88 6.77 0.26
C ILE A 51 3.45 7.25 0.56
N GLU A 52 3.29 8.36 1.28
CA GLU A 52 1.98 8.95 1.58
C GLU A 52 1.21 9.32 0.31
N LYS A 53 1.89 9.92 -0.66
CA LYS A 53 1.29 10.27 -1.95
C LYS A 53 0.80 9.03 -2.69
N GLU A 54 1.60 7.97 -2.73
CA GLU A 54 1.24 6.72 -3.39
C GLU A 54 0.04 6.05 -2.71
N LEU A 55 0.01 6.03 -1.38
CA LEU A 55 -1.07 5.43 -0.61
C LEU A 55 -2.33 6.29 -0.53
N SER A 56 -2.29 7.55 -0.96
CA SER A 56 -3.42 8.48 -0.87
C SER A 56 -4.66 8.03 -1.66
N VAL A 57 -4.47 7.19 -2.68
CA VAL A 57 -5.55 6.63 -3.51
C VAL A 57 -6.33 5.51 -2.81
N ILE A 58 -5.75 4.94 -1.75
CA ILE A 58 -6.34 3.84 -0.99
C ILE A 58 -7.31 4.41 0.06
N PRO A 59 -8.53 3.87 0.20
CA PRO A 59 -9.46 4.26 1.27
C PRO A 59 -8.84 4.15 2.66
N GLN A 60 -9.15 5.11 3.54
CA GLN A 60 -8.56 5.16 4.88
C GLN A 60 -8.72 3.86 5.66
N TRP A 61 -9.90 3.24 5.64
CA TRP A 61 -10.15 2.02 6.39
C TRP A 61 -9.26 0.85 5.92
N GLN A 62 -8.94 0.77 4.61
CA GLN A 62 -8.04 -0.26 4.08
C GLN A 62 -6.60 0.00 4.53
N ARG A 63 -6.17 1.28 4.52
CA ARG A 63 -4.89 1.66 5.10
C ARG A 63 -4.81 1.28 6.58
N ASP A 64 -5.83 1.64 7.36
CA ASP A 64 -5.90 1.29 8.79
C ASP A 64 -5.81 -0.23 9.03
N LYS A 65 -6.42 -1.02 8.16
CA LYS A 65 -6.34 -2.49 8.23
C LYS A 65 -4.95 -3.01 7.92
N ALA A 66 -4.33 -2.56 6.83
CA ALA A 66 -2.96 -2.95 6.48
C ALA A 66 -1.98 -2.49 7.58
N GLU A 67 -2.08 -1.23 8.01
CA GLU A 67 -1.21 -0.65 9.04
C GLU A 67 -1.37 -1.30 10.42
N SER A 68 -2.51 -1.93 10.70
CA SER A 68 -2.70 -2.66 11.96
C SER A 68 -1.75 -3.85 12.13
N ILE A 69 -1.16 -4.34 11.04
CA ILE A 69 -0.22 -5.45 11.03
C ILE A 69 1.17 -5.07 10.51
N ILE A 70 1.39 -3.81 10.16
CA ILE A 70 2.71 -3.30 9.78
C ILE A 70 3.30 -2.60 11.01
N ASN A 71 4.36 -3.19 11.57
CA ASN A 71 5.02 -2.63 12.77
C ASN A 71 6.04 -1.55 12.40
N LYS A 72 6.67 -1.67 11.24
CA LYS A 72 7.80 -0.82 10.84
C LYS A 72 7.92 -0.71 9.34
N VAL A 73 8.40 0.43 8.86
CA VAL A 73 8.81 0.67 7.47
C VAL A 73 10.32 0.94 7.45
N VAL A 74 11.01 0.26 6.55
CA VAL A 74 12.47 0.33 6.40
C VAL A 74 12.82 0.51 4.92
N MET A 75 13.75 1.41 4.62
CA MET A 75 14.39 1.43 3.31
C MET A 75 15.51 0.40 3.27
N THR A 76 15.51 -0.45 2.26
CA THR A 76 16.57 -1.43 2.04
C THR A 76 17.82 -0.79 1.42
N GLU A 77 18.92 -1.52 1.43
CA GLU A 77 20.10 -1.15 0.64
C GLU A 77 19.81 -1.33 -0.86
N LYS A 78 20.59 -0.65 -1.71
CA LYS A 78 20.39 -0.67 -3.18
C LYS A 78 20.64 -2.03 -3.82
N ASP A 79 21.42 -2.86 -3.19
CA ASP A 79 21.76 -4.22 -3.63
C ASP A 79 20.76 -5.29 -3.12
N ALA A 80 19.73 -4.86 -2.38
CA ALA A 80 18.68 -5.77 -1.93
C ALA A 80 17.80 -6.25 -3.10
N ALA A 81 17.17 -7.41 -2.91
CA ALA A 81 16.38 -8.08 -3.96
C ALA A 81 15.07 -7.35 -4.36
N GLY A 82 14.70 -6.27 -3.67
CA GLY A 82 13.49 -5.49 -3.96
C GLY A 82 12.72 -5.08 -2.72
N SER A 83 11.49 -4.60 -2.94
CA SER A 83 10.54 -4.33 -1.85
C SER A 83 9.85 -5.61 -1.40
N GLY A 84 9.33 -5.64 -0.16
CA GLY A 84 8.59 -6.78 0.37
C GLY A 84 7.95 -6.50 1.72
N TYR A 85 6.77 -7.09 1.95
CA TYR A 85 6.20 -7.17 3.29
C TYR A 85 6.57 -8.49 3.94
N TYR A 86 7.38 -8.44 4.98
CA TYR A 86 7.81 -9.64 5.71
C TYR A 86 6.94 -9.87 6.96
N TYR A 87 6.01 -10.81 6.85
CA TYR A 87 5.02 -11.08 7.89
C TYR A 87 5.59 -11.50 9.26
N PRO A 88 6.66 -12.32 9.35
CA PRO A 88 7.18 -12.74 10.66
C PRO A 88 7.59 -11.60 11.58
N ASP A 89 8.17 -10.52 11.06
CA ASP A 89 8.53 -9.32 11.83
C ASP A 89 7.58 -8.14 11.59
N LYS A 90 6.62 -8.32 10.68
CA LYS A 90 5.63 -7.29 10.27
C LYS A 90 6.29 -6.01 9.76
N THR A 91 7.38 -6.16 9.03
CA THR A 91 8.13 -5.04 8.48
C THR A 91 7.84 -4.90 6.99
N LEU A 92 7.58 -3.66 6.60
CA LEU A 92 7.52 -3.26 5.20
C LEU A 92 8.91 -2.79 4.78
N TYR A 93 9.57 -3.59 3.95
CA TYR A 93 10.84 -3.25 3.33
C TYR A 93 10.61 -2.60 1.99
N LEU A 94 11.18 -1.42 1.75
CA LEU A 94 11.02 -0.67 0.51
C LEU A 94 12.36 -0.44 -0.15
N HIS A 95 12.47 -0.81 -1.41
CA HIS A 95 13.68 -0.57 -2.18
C HIS A 95 13.78 0.91 -2.58
N PRO A 96 14.97 1.54 -2.52
CA PRO A 96 15.13 2.95 -2.88
C PRO A 96 14.83 3.24 -4.36
N GLU A 97 15.04 2.26 -5.23
CA GLU A 97 14.76 2.34 -6.68
C GLU A 97 13.44 1.63 -7.06
N ARG A 98 12.50 1.52 -6.11
CA ARG A 98 11.20 0.89 -6.33
C ARG A 98 10.42 1.57 -7.44
N LYS A 99 9.59 0.80 -8.11
CA LYS A 99 8.66 1.33 -9.11
C LYS A 99 7.44 1.96 -8.45
N SER A 100 6.78 2.85 -9.18
CA SER A 100 5.46 3.33 -8.80
C SER A 100 4.50 2.14 -8.67
N GLY A 101 3.79 2.07 -7.55
CA GLY A 101 2.86 1.00 -7.23
C GLY A 101 3.43 -0.11 -6.35
N ASP A 102 4.75 -0.17 -6.15
CA ASP A 102 5.34 -1.17 -5.27
C ASP A 102 4.83 -1.04 -3.83
N VAL A 103 4.62 0.19 -3.34
CA VAL A 103 4.06 0.40 -1.99
C VAL A 103 2.62 -0.09 -1.91
N ILE A 104 1.80 0.16 -2.95
CA ILE A 104 0.42 -0.34 -3.02
C ILE A 104 0.42 -1.87 -3.07
N HIS A 105 1.33 -2.48 -3.82
CA HIS A 105 1.49 -3.93 -3.90
C HIS A 105 1.76 -4.53 -2.52
N GLU A 106 2.73 -3.99 -1.79
CA GLU A 106 3.09 -4.49 -0.45
C GLU A 106 1.95 -4.28 0.58
N TYR A 107 1.22 -3.16 0.45
CA TYR A 107 -0.01 -2.96 1.22
C TYR A 107 -1.09 -3.99 0.86
N GLY A 108 -1.13 -4.44 -0.38
CA GLY A 108 -1.99 -5.55 -0.81
C GLY A 108 -1.72 -6.83 -0.02
N HIS A 109 -0.45 -7.20 0.18
CA HIS A 109 -0.09 -8.35 1.03
C HIS A 109 -0.56 -8.17 2.48
N ALA A 110 -0.29 -7.00 3.06
CA ALA A 110 -0.72 -6.71 4.42
C ALA A 110 -2.26 -6.72 4.54
N LEU A 111 -2.97 -6.17 3.56
CA LEU A 111 -4.42 -6.14 3.54
C LEU A 111 -5.02 -7.55 3.37
N GLU A 112 -4.48 -8.37 2.47
CA GLU A 112 -4.89 -9.77 2.29
C GLU A 112 -4.85 -10.54 3.61
N ILE A 113 -3.76 -10.36 4.36
CA ILE A 113 -3.56 -11.01 5.66
C ILE A 113 -4.51 -10.42 6.71
N SER A 114 -4.59 -9.09 6.84
CA SER A 114 -5.40 -8.43 7.87
C SER A 114 -6.89 -8.67 7.72
N LEU A 115 -7.36 -8.86 6.49
CA LEU A 115 -8.73 -9.22 6.16
C LEU A 115 -8.97 -10.73 6.13
N ASN A 116 -7.92 -11.53 6.36
CA ASN A 116 -7.98 -12.99 6.30
C ASN A 116 -8.58 -13.53 4.99
N LEU A 117 -8.23 -12.91 3.86
CA LEU A 117 -8.83 -13.23 2.56
C LEU A 117 -8.57 -14.69 2.14
N ARG A 118 -7.48 -15.29 2.59
CA ARG A 118 -7.15 -16.70 2.30
C ARG A 118 -8.18 -17.68 2.80
N HIS A 119 -9.05 -17.26 3.74
CA HIS A 119 -10.19 -18.03 4.25
C HIS A 119 -11.54 -17.50 3.75
N ASN A 120 -11.53 -16.48 2.89
CA ASN A 120 -12.75 -15.95 2.27
C ASN A 120 -13.14 -16.81 1.06
N SER A 121 -14.27 -17.49 1.13
CA SER A 121 -14.71 -18.44 0.09
C SER A 121 -14.90 -17.78 -1.28
N LYS A 122 -15.41 -16.56 -1.31
CA LYS A 122 -15.57 -15.79 -2.56
C LYS A 122 -14.20 -15.48 -3.18
N TYR A 123 -13.25 -14.99 -2.39
CA TYR A 123 -11.90 -14.72 -2.87
C TYR A 123 -11.19 -15.99 -3.34
N ILE A 124 -11.29 -17.09 -2.60
CA ILE A 124 -10.72 -18.39 -2.97
C ILE A 124 -11.28 -18.83 -4.33
N SER A 125 -12.60 -18.74 -4.51
CA SER A 125 -13.25 -19.10 -5.78
C SER A 125 -12.74 -18.25 -6.95
N ILE A 126 -12.58 -16.94 -6.75
CA ILE A 126 -12.05 -16.03 -7.78
C ILE A 126 -10.61 -16.40 -8.13
N ARG A 127 -9.76 -16.62 -7.13
CA ARG A 127 -8.35 -16.96 -7.33
C ARG A 127 -8.21 -18.26 -8.13
N LYS A 128 -9.02 -19.27 -7.84
CA LYS A 128 -9.01 -20.59 -8.51
C LYS A 128 -9.63 -20.60 -9.90
N SER A 129 -10.53 -19.66 -10.17
CA SER A 129 -11.30 -19.65 -11.43
C SER A 129 -10.39 -19.53 -12.66
N GLY A 130 -10.52 -20.50 -13.58
CA GLY A 130 -9.80 -20.49 -14.86
C GLY A 130 -8.30 -20.78 -14.76
N ILE A 131 -7.80 -21.21 -13.60
CA ILE A 131 -6.41 -21.61 -13.43
C ILE A 131 -6.23 -23.06 -13.87
N ASP A 132 -5.32 -23.28 -14.81
CA ASP A 132 -4.78 -24.60 -15.13
C ASP A 132 -3.42 -24.74 -14.41
N VAL A 133 -3.38 -25.58 -13.40
CA VAL A 133 -2.17 -25.79 -12.59
C VAL A 133 -1.08 -26.58 -13.33
N GLU A 134 -1.40 -27.16 -14.49
CA GLU A 134 -0.43 -27.85 -15.34
C GLU A 134 0.26 -26.90 -16.33
N ASP A 135 -0.33 -25.72 -16.58
CA ASP A 135 0.24 -24.70 -17.45
C ASP A 135 1.23 -23.80 -16.70
N PHE A 136 2.42 -24.32 -16.49
CA PHE A 136 3.49 -23.59 -15.78
C PHE A 136 4.86 -23.76 -16.45
N SER A 137 5.73 -22.78 -16.20
CA SER A 137 7.16 -22.82 -16.52
C SER A 137 8.00 -22.68 -15.26
N LYS A 138 9.15 -23.37 -15.22
CA LYS A 138 10.12 -23.22 -14.15
C LYS A 138 11.14 -22.17 -14.53
N ILE A 139 11.32 -21.17 -13.66
CA ILE A 139 12.40 -20.18 -13.76
C ILE A 139 13.30 -20.38 -12.56
N VAL A 140 14.60 -20.52 -12.82
CA VAL A 140 15.62 -20.55 -11.76
C VAL A 140 16.23 -19.16 -11.70
N TYR A 141 16.02 -18.46 -10.59
CA TYR A 141 16.79 -17.29 -10.26
C TYR A 141 18.06 -17.75 -9.55
N ASP A 142 19.18 -17.56 -10.22
CA ASP A 142 20.51 -17.74 -9.63
C ASP A 142 21.05 -16.34 -9.34
N ASP A 143 20.81 -15.91 -8.14
CA ASP A 143 21.53 -14.77 -7.60
C ASP A 143 22.58 -15.36 -6.64
N SER A 144 23.79 -14.80 -6.64
CA SER A 144 24.98 -15.34 -5.95
C SER A 144 24.78 -15.56 -4.43
N THR A 145 23.68 -15.09 -3.86
CA THR A 145 23.33 -15.19 -2.45
C THR A 145 22.09 -16.05 -2.19
N TYR A 146 21.27 -16.31 -3.22
CA TYR A 146 19.98 -16.97 -3.03
C TYR A 146 19.50 -17.66 -4.32
N THR A 147 19.59 -18.99 -4.36
CA THR A 147 19.03 -19.78 -5.46
C THR A 147 17.62 -20.20 -5.08
N GLN A 148 16.61 -19.57 -5.69
CA GLN A 148 15.23 -19.94 -5.53
C GLN A 148 14.63 -20.41 -6.85
N ALA A 149 14.03 -21.58 -6.86
CA ALA A 149 13.19 -21.99 -7.97
C ALA A 149 11.86 -21.27 -7.88
N ILE A 150 11.52 -20.53 -8.93
CA ILE A 150 10.22 -19.89 -9.09
C ILE A 150 9.50 -20.57 -10.24
N TYR A 151 8.25 -20.92 -10.02
CA TYR A 151 7.39 -21.42 -11.07
C TYR A 151 6.44 -20.30 -11.48
N LEU A 152 6.18 -20.18 -12.78
CA LEU A 152 5.20 -19.26 -13.33
C LEU A 152 4.03 -20.07 -13.85
N LEU A 153 2.86 -19.89 -13.24
CA LEU A 153 1.60 -20.27 -13.87
C LEU A 153 1.30 -19.28 -14.98
N GLN A 154 0.96 -19.81 -16.15
CA GLN A 154 0.52 -19.02 -17.29
C GLN A 154 -1.01 -18.93 -17.25
N ASN A 155 -1.53 -17.73 -17.26
CA ASN A 155 -2.97 -17.55 -17.37
C ASN A 155 -3.30 -16.16 -17.95
N SER A 156 -4.25 -16.11 -18.87
CA SER A 156 -4.65 -14.88 -19.55
C SER A 156 -5.28 -13.84 -18.62
N LYS A 157 -5.81 -14.27 -17.46
CA LYS A 157 -6.37 -13.35 -16.47
C LYS A 157 -5.32 -12.60 -15.66
N PHE A 158 -4.08 -13.07 -15.65
CA PHE A 158 -3.03 -12.38 -14.89
C PHE A 158 -2.67 -11.04 -15.51
N ILE A 159 -2.60 -10.01 -14.67
CA ILE A 159 -2.23 -8.67 -15.11
C ILE A 159 -0.74 -8.58 -15.46
N SER A 160 0.05 -9.42 -14.83
CA SER A 160 1.49 -9.55 -15.07
C SER A 160 1.95 -10.98 -14.81
N GLU A 161 3.13 -11.35 -15.31
CA GLU A 161 3.76 -12.63 -14.98
C GLU A 161 4.02 -12.77 -13.47
N TYR A 162 4.25 -11.65 -12.79
CA TYR A 162 4.49 -11.63 -11.35
C TYR A 162 3.29 -12.17 -10.57
N GLN A 163 2.08 -11.92 -11.03
CA GLN A 163 0.84 -12.43 -10.43
C GLN A 163 0.75 -13.97 -10.48
N GLY A 164 1.37 -14.59 -11.48
CA GLY A 164 1.42 -16.04 -11.63
C GLY A 164 2.59 -16.72 -10.91
N ARG A 165 3.41 -15.99 -10.16
CA ARG A 165 4.57 -16.56 -9.46
C ARG A 165 4.16 -17.48 -8.32
N LEU A 166 4.83 -18.63 -8.29
CA LEU A 166 4.72 -19.63 -7.25
C LEU A 166 6.11 -19.82 -6.64
N TYR A 167 6.21 -19.58 -5.36
CA TYR A 167 7.48 -19.74 -4.66
C TYR A 167 7.60 -21.13 -4.08
N GLU A 168 8.79 -21.74 -4.27
CA GLU A 168 9.11 -22.99 -3.58
C GLU A 168 9.19 -22.73 -2.07
N SER A 169 8.38 -23.43 -1.31
CA SER A 169 8.38 -23.33 0.14
C SER A 169 8.68 -24.70 0.75
N PRO A 170 9.82 -24.88 1.41
CA PRO A 170 10.12 -26.13 2.09
C PRO A 170 9.19 -26.44 3.27
N THR A 171 8.48 -25.41 3.78
CA THR A 171 7.56 -25.54 4.92
C THR A 171 6.14 -25.91 4.52
N ASP A 172 5.71 -25.55 3.30
CA ASP A 172 4.32 -25.77 2.86
C ASP A 172 4.09 -27.16 2.26
N GLY A 173 5.09 -28.03 2.29
CA GLY A 173 4.97 -29.41 1.82
C GLY A 173 4.78 -29.60 0.31
N ILE A 174 4.93 -28.50 -0.44
CA ILE A 174 4.59 -28.42 -1.85
C ILE A 174 5.66 -29.06 -2.74
N PHE A 175 6.89 -29.16 -2.24
CA PHE A 175 8.00 -29.76 -2.96
C PHE A 175 8.62 -30.91 -2.14
N LYS A 176 7.97 -32.06 -2.16
CA LYS A 176 8.72 -33.31 -1.90
C LYS A 176 9.46 -33.67 -3.16
N ALA A 177 10.77 -33.92 -3.07
CA ALA A 177 11.58 -34.37 -4.18
C ALA A 177 10.86 -35.46 -4.98
N GLY A 178 10.52 -35.18 -6.23
CA GLY A 178 9.91 -36.11 -7.18
C GLY A 178 8.40 -36.00 -7.41
N THR A 179 7.65 -35.24 -6.60
CA THR A 179 6.21 -35.02 -6.86
C THR A 179 5.86 -33.54 -6.63
N MET A 180 5.85 -32.77 -7.70
CA MET A 180 5.41 -31.39 -7.66
C MET A 180 3.90 -31.34 -7.73
N GLN A 181 3.25 -30.98 -6.61
CA GLN A 181 1.83 -30.64 -6.63
C GLN A 181 1.72 -29.13 -6.57
N ILE A 182 1.55 -28.52 -7.72
CA ILE A 182 1.20 -27.12 -7.81
C ILE A 182 -0.27 -26.98 -7.48
N ASN A 183 -0.60 -26.02 -6.63
CA ASN A 183 -1.96 -25.64 -6.37
C ASN A 183 -2.09 -24.12 -6.35
N GLU A 184 -3.29 -23.64 -6.54
CA GLU A 184 -3.60 -22.22 -6.63
C GLU A 184 -3.45 -21.47 -5.31
N ASP A 185 -3.30 -22.17 -4.17
CA ASP A 185 -3.02 -21.55 -2.87
C ASP A 185 -1.60 -20.98 -2.79
N MET A 186 -0.75 -21.40 -3.74
CA MET A 186 0.61 -20.89 -3.91
C MET A 186 0.68 -19.52 -4.58
N LEU A 187 -0.41 -19.04 -5.19
CA LEU A 187 -0.51 -17.72 -5.84
C LEU A 187 -0.53 -16.61 -4.79
N LYS A 188 0.60 -16.40 -4.14
CA LYS A 188 0.75 -15.40 -3.06
C LYS A 188 0.72 -13.96 -3.58
N GLU A 189 1.10 -13.77 -4.85
CA GLU A 189 1.14 -12.46 -5.51
C GLU A 189 -0.20 -12.07 -6.17
N TYR A 190 -1.17 -12.99 -6.20
CA TYR A 190 -2.40 -12.80 -6.95
C TYR A 190 -3.21 -11.59 -6.49
N PHE A 191 -3.42 -11.45 -5.17
CA PHE A 191 -4.17 -10.33 -4.62
C PHE A 191 -3.38 -9.03 -4.68
N SER A 192 -2.14 -9.03 -4.21
CA SER A 192 -1.30 -7.83 -4.11
C SER A 192 -1.06 -7.18 -5.47
N GLU A 193 -0.79 -7.99 -6.50
CA GLU A 193 -0.59 -7.49 -7.86
C GLU A 193 -1.91 -6.99 -8.47
N GLY A 194 -3.02 -7.70 -8.25
CA GLY A 194 -4.34 -7.23 -8.64
C GLY A 194 -4.76 -5.96 -7.90
N TYR A 195 -4.41 -5.83 -6.63
CA TYR A 195 -4.67 -4.65 -5.82
C TYR A 195 -3.88 -3.42 -6.31
N ARG A 196 -2.59 -3.59 -6.64
CA ARG A 196 -1.79 -2.59 -7.33
C ARG A 196 -2.45 -2.15 -8.63
N ALA A 197 -2.79 -3.11 -9.49
CA ALA A 197 -3.39 -2.83 -10.79
C ALA A 197 -4.76 -2.14 -10.68
N PHE A 198 -5.55 -2.46 -9.66
CA PHE A 198 -6.84 -1.81 -9.42
C PHE A 198 -6.71 -0.28 -9.25
N TYR A 199 -5.63 0.19 -8.63
CA TYR A 199 -5.39 1.61 -8.42
C TYR A 199 -4.60 2.28 -9.53
N GLN A 200 -3.75 1.54 -10.26
CA GLN A 200 -2.88 2.12 -11.28
C GLN A 200 -3.37 1.89 -12.70
N GLU A 201 -3.94 0.74 -12.98
CA GLU A 201 -4.38 0.33 -14.33
C GLU A 201 -5.73 -0.41 -14.29
N PRO A 202 -6.77 0.24 -13.71
CA PRO A 202 -8.06 -0.40 -13.43
C PRO A 202 -8.74 -0.99 -14.67
N SER A 203 -8.59 -0.36 -15.81
CA SER A 203 -9.18 -0.85 -17.07
C SER A 203 -8.55 -2.16 -17.51
N ALA A 204 -7.24 -2.30 -17.38
CA ALA A 204 -6.53 -3.53 -17.74
C ALA A 204 -6.91 -4.67 -16.78
N LEU A 205 -7.01 -4.40 -15.48
CA LEU A 205 -7.47 -5.40 -14.52
C LEU A 205 -8.92 -5.83 -14.80
N LYS A 206 -9.80 -4.87 -15.08
CA LYS A 206 -11.21 -5.15 -15.37
C LYS A 206 -11.39 -6.00 -16.65
N GLU A 207 -10.54 -5.80 -17.65
CA GLU A 207 -10.54 -6.57 -18.87
C GLU A 207 -10.02 -7.99 -18.65
N LYS A 208 -8.88 -8.12 -17.96
CA LYS A 208 -8.22 -9.42 -17.78
C LYS A 208 -8.85 -10.28 -16.68
N ASP A 209 -9.16 -9.68 -15.54
CA ASP A 209 -9.76 -10.35 -14.38
C ASP A 209 -10.91 -9.54 -13.79
N PRO A 210 -12.07 -9.51 -14.44
CA PRO A 210 -13.23 -8.77 -13.98
C PRO A 210 -13.71 -9.23 -12.60
N GLN A 211 -13.51 -10.49 -12.23
CA GLN A 211 -13.93 -11.03 -10.94
C GLN A 211 -13.08 -10.44 -9.81
N LEU A 212 -11.76 -10.40 -9.99
CA LEU A 212 -10.86 -9.77 -9.02
C LEU A 212 -11.10 -8.26 -8.95
N TYR A 213 -11.29 -7.61 -10.10
CA TYR A 213 -11.63 -6.19 -10.15
C TYR A 213 -12.85 -5.88 -9.29
N HIS A 214 -13.98 -6.56 -9.52
CA HIS A 214 -15.21 -6.33 -8.76
C HIS A 214 -15.12 -6.76 -7.30
N PHE A 215 -14.28 -7.74 -6.99
CA PHE A 215 -14.01 -8.10 -5.61
C PHE A 215 -13.32 -6.95 -4.86
N ILE A 216 -12.25 -6.38 -5.44
CA ILE A 216 -11.53 -5.26 -4.84
C ILE A 216 -12.40 -3.99 -4.81
N GLU A 217 -13.18 -3.74 -5.86
CA GLU A 217 -14.15 -2.64 -5.91
C GLU A 217 -15.16 -2.74 -4.74
N GLY A 218 -15.69 -3.93 -4.50
CA GLY A 218 -16.61 -4.20 -3.39
C GLY A 218 -15.97 -3.97 -2.01
N LEU A 219 -14.67 -4.20 -1.87
CA LEU A 219 -13.95 -3.87 -0.63
C LEU A 219 -13.92 -2.37 -0.35
N LYS A 220 -14.07 -1.49 -1.35
CA LYS A 220 -14.10 -0.03 -1.10
C LYS A 220 -15.31 0.41 -0.30
N ASP A 221 -16.42 -0.28 -0.48
CA ASP A 221 -17.72 0.08 0.09
C ASP A 221 -17.99 -0.57 1.45
N ASP A 222 -17.16 -1.57 1.83
CA ASP A 222 -17.27 -2.26 3.12
C ASP A 222 -16.83 -1.35 4.27
N LYS A 223 -17.71 -0.40 4.63
CA LYS A 223 -17.63 0.42 5.85
C LYS A 223 -18.11 -0.37 7.07
N LYS A 224 -17.55 -1.54 7.33
CA LYS A 224 -17.94 -2.27 8.55
C LYS A 224 -16.76 -2.50 9.48
#